data_7e329442c509cb1e668ed890437b43f6
#
_entry.id   7e329442c509cb1e668ed890437b43f6
#
_cell.length_a   1.000
_cell.length_b   1.000
_cell.length_c   1.000
_cell.angle_alpha   90.00
_cell.angle_beta   90.00
_cell.angle_gamma   90.00
#
_symmetry.space_group_name_H-M   'P 1'
#
loop_
_entity.id
_entity.type
_entity.pdbx_description
1 polymer ?
#
loop_
_entity_poly.entity_id
_entity_poly.type
_entity_poly.pdbx_seq_one_letter_code
_entity_poly.pdbx_strand_id
1 'polypeptide(L)'
;MKINFFATFRPIVGGKTVEVDFVEGSTLQQLLRALIAHYPALGAELFDESDNLHGHVHVFVNGRDAVYLADQLETHIKAEDVINIFPPVGGG
;
A
#
# COMPACT_ATOMS: atom_id res chain seq x y z
N MET A 1 -12.52 3.30 3.54
CA MET A 1 -11.55 2.19 3.71
C MET A 1 -10.33 2.70 4.45
N LYS A 2 -9.88 1.96 5.44
CA LYS A 2 -8.73 2.36 6.26
C LYS A 2 -7.47 1.63 5.84
N ILE A 3 -6.40 2.40 5.68
CA ILE A 3 -5.08 1.87 5.32
C ILE A 3 -4.14 2.17 6.47
N ASN A 4 -3.48 1.15 6.98
CA ASN A 4 -2.56 1.29 8.11
C ASN A 4 -1.13 1.39 7.60
N PHE A 5 -0.41 2.40 8.09
CA PHE A 5 0.98 2.63 7.75
C PHE A 5 1.87 2.40 8.96
N PHE A 6 3.09 1.99 8.71
CA PHE A 6 4.03 1.65 9.77
C PHE A 6 5.37 2.35 9.61
N ALA A 7 6.07 2.51 10.73
CA ALA A 7 7.45 3.03 10.78
C ALA A 7 7.61 4.33 10.00
N THR A 8 8.59 4.39 9.11
CA THR A 8 8.96 5.61 8.39
C THR A 8 7.89 6.11 7.42
N PHE A 9 6.87 5.30 7.12
CA PHE A 9 5.76 5.75 6.29
C PHE A 9 4.77 6.64 7.07
N ARG A 10 4.72 6.51 8.40
CA ARG A 10 3.80 7.30 9.22
C ARG A 10 3.98 8.80 9.10
N PRO A 11 5.22 9.34 9.17
CA PRO A 11 5.40 10.79 8.99
C PRO A 11 4.99 11.27 7.60
N ILE A 12 5.12 10.43 6.58
CA ILE A 12 4.77 10.81 5.21
C ILE A 12 3.28 11.06 5.09
N VAL A 13 2.47 10.21 5.72
CA VAL A 13 1.00 10.31 5.62
C VAL A 13 0.38 11.06 6.80
N GLY A 14 1.18 11.39 7.80
CA GLY A 14 0.71 12.17 8.93
C GLY A 14 -0.01 11.37 10.00
N GLY A 15 0.19 10.06 10.06
CA GLY A 15 -0.44 9.25 11.09
C GLY A 15 -0.31 7.76 10.84
N LYS A 16 -0.94 7.00 11.71
CA LYS A 16 -0.90 5.53 11.64
C LYS A 16 -1.91 4.96 10.64
N THR A 17 -3.01 5.64 10.45
CA THR A 17 -4.13 5.17 9.62
C THR A 17 -4.61 6.30 8.74
N VAL A 18 -4.85 5.98 7.48
CA VAL A 18 -5.38 6.92 6.51
C VAL A 18 -6.71 6.39 6.01
N GLU A 19 -7.70 7.26 5.93
CA GLU A 19 -9.00 6.92 5.35
C GLU A 19 -9.00 7.32 3.88
N VAL A 20 -9.36 6.39 3.02
CA VAL A 20 -9.50 6.66 1.58
C VAL A 20 -10.87 6.20 1.11
N ASP A 21 -11.36 6.85 0.05
CA ASP A 21 -12.62 6.44 -0.56
C ASP A 21 -12.41 5.11 -1.30
N PHE A 22 -13.27 4.14 -1.00
CA PHE A 22 -13.22 2.86 -1.68
C PHE A 22 -14.02 2.94 -2.98
N VAL A 23 -13.42 2.44 -4.06
CA VAL A 23 -14.10 2.33 -5.35
C VAL A 23 -14.35 0.85 -5.62
N GLU A 24 -15.61 0.48 -5.80
CA GLU A 24 -16.01 -0.91 -6.08
C GLU A 24 -15.27 -1.45 -7.29
N GLY A 25 -14.71 -2.65 -7.15
CA GLY A 25 -13.96 -3.28 -8.23
C GLY A 25 -12.51 -2.85 -8.35
N SER A 26 -12.03 -1.99 -7.46
CA SER A 26 -10.63 -1.56 -7.49
C SER A 26 -9.68 -2.70 -7.22
N THR A 27 -8.50 -2.63 -7.84
CA THR A 27 -7.39 -3.52 -7.52
C THR A 27 -6.51 -2.89 -6.45
N LEU A 28 -5.65 -3.70 -5.85
CA LEU A 28 -4.66 -3.21 -4.89
C LEU A 28 -3.76 -2.16 -5.55
N GLN A 29 -3.36 -2.39 -6.81
CA GLN A 29 -2.57 -1.43 -7.59
C GLN A 29 -3.25 -0.07 -7.65
N GLN A 30 -4.55 -0.05 -7.96
CA GLN A 30 -5.31 1.19 -8.06
C GLN A 30 -5.40 1.90 -6.72
N LEU A 31 -5.56 1.15 -5.64
CA LEU A 31 -5.57 1.71 -4.29
C LEU A 31 -4.23 2.40 -3.98
N LEU A 32 -3.12 1.73 -4.27
CA LEU A 32 -1.79 2.29 -4.03
C LEU A 32 -1.56 3.56 -4.85
N ARG A 33 -2.02 3.57 -6.10
CA ARG A 33 -1.91 4.76 -6.96
C ARG A 33 -2.74 5.91 -6.41
N ALA A 34 -3.93 5.63 -5.88
CA ALA A 34 -4.76 6.65 -5.26
C ALA A 34 -4.08 7.24 -4.03
N LEU A 35 -3.42 6.41 -3.23
CA LEU A 35 -2.65 6.88 -2.08
C LEU A 35 -1.52 7.81 -2.51
N ILE A 36 -0.82 7.48 -3.59
CA ILE A 36 0.27 8.32 -4.11
C ILE A 36 -0.28 9.65 -4.60
N ALA A 37 -1.48 9.66 -5.18
CA ALA A 37 -2.11 10.90 -5.62
C ALA A 37 -2.36 11.86 -4.45
N HIS A 38 -2.72 11.32 -3.27
CA HIS A 38 -2.91 12.11 -2.06
C HIS A 38 -1.60 12.44 -1.34
N TYR A 39 -0.64 11.52 -1.39
CA TYR A 39 0.64 11.65 -0.71
C TYR A 39 1.77 11.39 -1.71
N PRO A 40 2.10 12.38 -2.55
CA PRO A 40 3.09 12.18 -3.62
C PRO A 40 4.44 11.64 -3.15
N ALA A 41 4.83 11.95 -1.91
CA ALA A 41 6.08 11.45 -1.35
C ALA A 41 6.11 9.93 -1.23
N LEU A 42 4.95 9.26 -1.24
CA LEU A 42 4.89 7.80 -1.24
C LEU A 42 5.33 7.19 -2.57
N GLY A 43 5.25 7.95 -3.66
CA GLY A 43 5.50 7.40 -5.00
C GLY A 43 6.84 6.69 -5.10
N ALA A 44 7.93 7.40 -4.81
CA ALA A 44 9.27 6.84 -4.89
C ALA A 44 9.54 5.82 -3.78
N GLU A 45 8.79 5.90 -2.67
CA GLU A 45 8.96 4.96 -1.56
C GLU A 45 8.29 3.61 -1.84
N LEU A 46 7.22 3.61 -2.62
CA LEU A 46 6.47 2.39 -2.92
C LEU A 46 6.90 1.74 -4.24
N PHE A 47 7.13 2.53 -5.28
CA PHE A 47 7.43 2.03 -6.61
C PHE A 47 8.79 2.49 -7.11
N ASP A 48 9.48 1.60 -7.82
CA ASP A 48 10.75 1.92 -8.44
C ASP A 48 10.54 2.61 -9.80
N GLU A 49 11.64 2.93 -10.50
CA GLU A 49 11.59 3.62 -11.78
C GLU A 49 10.88 2.83 -12.87
N SER A 50 10.78 1.51 -12.69
CA SER A 50 10.09 0.63 -13.64
C SER A 50 8.64 0.39 -13.25
N ASP A 51 8.11 1.16 -12.29
CA ASP A 51 6.75 1.03 -11.80
C ASP A 51 6.45 -0.30 -11.12
N ASN A 52 7.48 -0.94 -10.59
CA ASN A 52 7.31 -2.14 -9.78
C ASN A 52 7.40 -1.77 -8.30
N LEU A 53 6.59 -2.43 -7.48
CA LEU A 53 6.67 -2.26 -6.04
C LEU A 53 8.08 -2.64 -5.58
N HIS A 54 8.70 -1.79 -4.77
CA HIS A 54 10.02 -2.11 -4.21
C HIS A 54 9.98 -3.44 -3.47
N GLY A 55 10.99 -4.25 -3.68
CA GLY A 55 11.03 -5.61 -3.12
C GLY A 55 11.02 -5.68 -1.60
N HIS A 56 11.41 -4.60 -0.94
CA HIS A 56 11.44 -4.53 0.53
C HIS A 56 10.24 -3.84 1.13
N VAL A 57 9.31 -3.37 0.30
CA VAL A 57 8.03 -2.83 0.75
C VAL A 57 7.04 -3.98 0.81
N HIS A 58 6.32 -4.08 1.92
CA HIS A 58 5.34 -5.14 2.09
C HIS A 58 3.95 -4.55 2.22
N VAL A 59 3.04 -5.06 1.40
CA VAL A 59 1.62 -4.68 1.46
C VAL A 59 0.85 -5.94 1.83
N PHE A 60 0.16 -5.88 2.97
CA PHE A 60 -0.63 -7.01 3.45
C PHE A 60 -2.11 -6.75 3.24
N VAL A 61 -2.80 -7.75 2.70
CA VAL A 61 -4.26 -7.73 2.57
C VAL A 61 -4.79 -8.81 3.49
N ASN A 62 -5.49 -8.41 4.53
CA ASN A 62 -6.04 -9.31 5.55
C ASN A 62 -4.96 -10.23 6.13
N GLY A 63 -3.78 -9.69 6.37
CA GLY A 63 -2.68 -10.42 6.98
C GLY A 63 -1.83 -11.23 6.02
N ARG A 64 -2.13 -11.20 4.71
CA ARG A 64 -1.34 -11.92 3.71
C ARG A 64 -0.58 -10.93 2.82
N ASP A 65 0.72 -11.14 2.69
CA ASP A 65 1.55 -10.31 1.82
C ASP A 65 1.10 -10.46 0.37
N ALA A 66 0.97 -9.33 -0.33
CA ALA A 66 0.46 -9.30 -1.69
C ALA A 66 1.27 -10.16 -2.66
N VAL A 67 2.59 -10.34 -2.41
CA VAL A 67 3.41 -11.17 -3.30
C VAL A 67 2.95 -12.62 -3.34
N TYR A 68 2.22 -13.06 -2.31
CA TYR A 68 1.71 -14.42 -2.21
C TYR A 68 0.26 -14.56 -2.66
N LEU A 69 -0.38 -13.47 -3.06
CA LEU A 69 -1.72 -13.52 -3.63
C LEU A 69 -1.62 -13.95 -5.10
N ALA A 70 -2.62 -14.71 -5.57
CA ALA A 70 -2.61 -15.23 -6.94
C ALA A 70 -2.44 -14.13 -7.98
N ASP A 71 -3.11 -12.99 -7.79
CA ASP A 71 -3.07 -11.87 -8.73
C ASP A 71 -2.20 -10.73 -8.25
N GLN A 72 -1.50 -10.90 -7.13
CA GLN A 72 -0.60 -9.89 -6.57
C GLN A 72 -1.26 -8.50 -6.53
N LEU A 73 -0.65 -7.48 -7.15
CA LEU A 73 -1.22 -6.13 -7.14
C LEU A 73 -2.49 -5.99 -7.98
N GLU A 74 -2.77 -6.95 -8.83
CA GLU A 74 -4.02 -6.96 -9.60
C GLU A 74 -5.17 -7.60 -8.83
N THR A 75 -4.94 -7.99 -7.58
CA THR A 75 -5.98 -8.52 -6.71
C THR A 75 -7.06 -7.48 -6.48
N HIS A 76 -8.31 -7.86 -6.72
CA HIS A 76 -9.44 -6.99 -6.41
C HIS A 76 -9.63 -6.94 -4.90
N ILE A 77 -9.76 -5.73 -4.37
CA ILE A 77 -9.97 -5.51 -2.95
C ILE A 77 -11.43 -5.23 -2.66
N LYS A 78 -11.81 -5.36 -1.39
CA LYS A 78 -13.17 -5.13 -0.91
C LYS A 78 -13.15 -4.05 0.15
N ALA A 79 -14.28 -3.40 0.36
CA ALA A 79 -14.37 -2.29 1.32
C ALA A 79 -13.97 -2.70 2.74
N GLU A 80 -14.24 -3.95 3.12
CA GLU A 80 -13.95 -4.47 4.46
C GLU A 80 -12.52 -5.02 4.61
N ASP A 81 -11.74 -5.04 3.54
CA ASP A 81 -10.36 -5.55 3.61
C ASP A 81 -9.49 -4.65 4.50
N VAL A 82 -8.60 -5.29 5.25
CA VAL A 82 -7.62 -4.61 6.09
C VAL A 82 -6.31 -4.55 5.33
N ILE A 83 -5.85 -3.33 5.04
CA ILE A 83 -4.62 -3.11 4.29
C ILE A 83 -3.56 -2.54 5.22
N ASN A 84 -2.42 -3.20 5.30
CA ASN A 84 -1.27 -2.76 6.09
C ASN A 84 -0.06 -2.59 5.17
N ILE A 85 0.61 -1.44 5.27
CA ILE A 85 1.76 -1.13 4.41
C ILE A 85 2.98 -0.88 5.27
N PHE A 86 4.03 -1.65 5.03
CA PHE A 86 5.27 -1.61 5.78
C PHE A 86 6.41 -1.15 4.88
N PRO A 87 7.24 -0.20 5.34
CA PRO A 87 8.45 0.18 4.62
C PRO A 87 9.53 -0.89 4.76
N PRO A 88 10.62 -0.76 3.98
CA PRO A 88 11.77 -1.63 4.20
C PRO A 88 12.21 -1.55 5.65
N VAL A 89 12.49 -2.71 6.25
CA VAL A 89 12.96 -2.78 7.62
C VAL A 89 14.45 -3.06 7.65
N GLY A 90 15.02 -2.79 8.80
CA GLY A 90 16.39 -3.17 9.02
C GLY A 90 17.40 -2.10 8.71
N GLY A 91 16.96 -0.98 8.27
CA GLY A 91 17.83 0.19 8.18
C GLY A 91 19.25 -0.14 7.75
N GLY A 92 19.33 -1.01 6.99
CA GLY A 92 20.69 -1.26 6.62
C GLY A 92 20.80 -2.45 5.99
#